data_c8f2a7a1ee19902dd8bca1ab5dbd0eb0
#
_entry.id   c8f2a7a1ee19902dd8bca1ab5dbd0eb0
#
_cell.length_a   1.000
_cell.length_b   1.000
_cell.length_c   1.000
_cell.angle_alpha   90.00
_cell.angle_beta   90.00
_cell.angle_gamma   90.00
#
_symmetry.space_group_name_H-M   'P 1'
#
loop_
_entity.id
_entity.type
_entity.pdbx_description
1 polymer ?
#
loop_
_entity_poly.entity_id
_entity_poly.type
_entity_poly.pdbx_seq_one_letter_code
_entity_poly.pdbx_strand_id
1 'polypeptide(L)'
;MEHEPLLLPQSKTKLLWCWMAFQYLLLPQLVSVTLGVICSDALVNFVYHLLSFLGVFLILGESLLNAFRRAAAHPKRCVLVCVLSLMVYYAAAWAVTAAIRQLESAFSNRNDAAVLLLRRDGLVLTAISTIFLAPLSEECLFRGLMFGQTLKKSRMGAYALSAACFALIHVMGYLGTYTPLQLVLSLVQYLPAGLILAWSFEKAGTIAVPILIHMIINAISMVQIL
;
A
#
# COMPACT_ATOMS: atom_id res chain seq x y z
N MET A 1 -24.55 -15.33 -0.69
CA MET A 1 -23.21 -15.95 -0.72
C MET A 1 -22.41 -15.24 0.35
N GLU A 2 -22.15 -15.92 1.44
CA GLU A 2 -21.37 -15.39 2.54
C GLU A 2 -19.96 -15.07 2.04
N HIS A 3 -19.58 -13.81 2.22
CA HIS A 3 -18.25 -13.35 1.96
C HIS A 3 -17.36 -13.89 3.08
N GLU A 4 -16.70 -15.03 2.88
CA GLU A 4 -15.57 -15.37 3.72
C GLU A 4 -14.42 -14.43 3.35
N PRO A 5 -14.18 -13.35 4.15
CA PRO A 5 -12.94 -12.61 4.03
C PRO A 5 -11.81 -13.60 4.27
N LEU A 6 -10.61 -13.31 3.73
CA LEU A 6 -9.42 -14.14 3.91
C LEU A 6 -9.27 -14.48 5.39
N LEU A 7 -9.87 -15.62 5.82
CA LEU A 7 -9.81 -16.09 7.21
C LEU A 7 -8.43 -16.67 7.43
N LEU A 8 -7.52 -15.81 7.84
CA LEU A 8 -6.18 -16.24 8.22
C LEU A 8 -6.28 -17.10 9.50
N PRO A 9 -5.66 -18.29 9.55
CA PRO A 9 -5.51 -19.06 10.78
C PRO A 9 -4.89 -18.20 11.88
N GLN A 10 -5.29 -18.42 13.15
CA GLN A 10 -4.81 -17.59 14.25
C GLN A 10 -3.28 -17.55 14.37
N SER A 11 -2.61 -18.66 14.07
CA SER A 11 -1.15 -18.74 14.05
C SER A 11 -0.53 -17.80 13.03
N LYS A 12 -1.05 -17.81 11.80
CA LYS A 12 -0.61 -16.90 10.72
C LYS A 12 -0.93 -15.44 11.04
N THR A 13 -2.07 -15.17 11.67
CA THR A 13 -2.45 -13.81 12.09
C THR A 13 -1.47 -13.20 13.07
N LYS A 14 -1.09 -13.94 14.12
CA LYS A 14 -0.09 -13.47 15.11
C LYS A 14 1.26 -13.21 14.45
N LEU A 15 1.72 -14.15 13.62
CA LEU A 15 3.00 -14.02 12.92
C LEU A 15 3.01 -12.81 11.98
N LEU A 16 1.91 -12.53 11.29
CA LEU A 16 1.80 -11.36 10.42
C LEU A 16 1.80 -10.03 11.19
N TRP A 17 1.19 -9.98 12.39
CA TRP A 17 1.31 -8.79 13.24
C TRP A 17 2.74 -8.52 13.68
N CYS A 18 3.46 -9.59 14.09
CA CYS A 18 4.88 -9.49 14.41
C CYS A 18 5.71 -9.06 13.19
N TRP A 19 5.42 -9.66 12.01
CA TRP A 19 6.08 -9.29 10.76
C TRP A 19 5.80 -7.84 10.38
N MET A 20 4.56 -7.37 10.48
CA MET A 20 4.18 -6.00 10.20
C MET A 20 4.95 -5.00 11.08
N ALA A 21 5.02 -5.27 12.38
CA ALA A 21 5.79 -4.44 13.31
C ALA A 21 7.29 -4.45 12.94
N PHE A 22 7.88 -5.59 12.66
CA PHE A 22 9.26 -5.72 12.24
C PHE A 22 9.52 -4.98 10.91
N GLN A 23 8.66 -5.18 9.92
CA GLN A 23 8.78 -4.59 8.58
C GLN A 23 8.81 -3.06 8.59
N TYR A 24 7.98 -2.42 9.43
CA TYR A 24 7.88 -0.96 9.43
C TYR A 24 8.74 -0.28 10.51
N LEU A 25 9.11 -0.98 11.59
CA LEU A 25 9.86 -0.37 12.69
C LEU A 25 11.36 -0.73 12.69
N LEU A 26 11.74 -1.89 12.21
CA LEU A 26 13.12 -2.37 12.32
C LEU A 26 13.79 -2.63 10.97
N LEU A 27 13.09 -3.22 10.02
CA LEU A 27 13.68 -3.63 8.75
C LEU A 27 14.27 -2.47 7.95
N PRO A 28 13.64 -1.26 7.86
CA PRO A 28 14.22 -0.13 7.12
C PRO A 28 15.56 0.28 7.70
N GLN A 29 15.67 0.35 9.03
CA GLN A 29 16.92 0.71 9.72
C GLN A 29 18.00 -0.35 9.52
N LEU A 30 17.64 -1.63 9.62
CA LEU A 30 18.59 -2.72 9.38
C LEU A 30 19.16 -2.69 7.96
N VAL A 31 18.31 -2.54 6.95
CA VAL A 31 18.73 -2.47 5.54
C VAL A 31 19.57 -1.22 5.30
N SER A 32 19.14 -0.06 5.83
CA SER A 32 19.86 1.20 5.66
C SER A 32 21.26 1.16 6.33
N VAL A 33 21.37 0.64 7.55
CA VAL A 33 22.66 0.55 8.24
C VAL A 33 23.60 -0.46 7.58
N THR A 34 23.08 -1.56 7.04
CA THR A 34 23.92 -2.60 6.42
C THR A 34 24.35 -2.26 4.99
N LEU A 35 23.49 -1.64 4.20
CA LEU A 35 23.72 -1.42 2.78
C LEU A 35 23.86 0.06 2.39
N GLY A 36 23.34 1.00 3.19
CA GLY A 36 23.26 2.41 2.83
C GLY A 36 24.61 3.13 2.63
N VAL A 37 25.71 2.55 3.13
CA VAL A 37 27.06 3.10 2.95
C VAL A 37 27.72 2.62 1.63
N ILE A 38 27.32 1.45 1.15
CA ILE A 38 28.00 0.76 0.05
C ILE A 38 27.14 0.58 -1.21
N CYS A 39 25.85 0.83 -1.11
CA CYS A 39 24.89 0.63 -2.19
C CYS A 39 24.15 1.94 -2.51
N SER A 40 23.61 2.01 -3.73
CA SER A 40 22.74 3.12 -4.13
C SER A 40 21.41 3.08 -3.37
N ASP A 41 20.76 4.24 -3.21
CA ASP A 41 19.47 4.35 -2.51
C ASP A 41 18.38 3.50 -3.18
N ALA A 42 18.39 3.41 -4.51
CA ALA A 42 17.48 2.55 -5.27
C ALA A 42 17.66 1.07 -4.93
N LEU A 43 18.91 0.60 -4.76
CA LEU A 43 19.19 -0.78 -4.36
C LEU A 43 18.79 -1.05 -2.92
N VAL A 44 19.08 -0.12 -1.99
CA VAL A 44 18.66 -0.20 -0.58
C VAL A 44 17.13 -0.32 -0.50
N ASN A 45 16.41 0.55 -1.21
CA ASN A 45 14.94 0.53 -1.29
C ASN A 45 14.41 -0.79 -1.90
N PHE A 46 15.05 -1.28 -2.97
CA PHE A 46 14.68 -2.54 -3.58
C PHE A 46 14.85 -3.72 -2.62
N VAL A 47 15.97 -3.81 -1.92
CA VAL A 47 16.23 -4.88 -0.93
C VAL A 47 15.22 -4.82 0.20
N TYR A 48 14.88 -3.62 0.70
CA TYR A 48 13.83 -3.45 1.70
C TYR A 48 12.48 -4.03 1.22
N HIS A 49 12.02 -3.65 0.04
CA HIS A 49 10.73 -4.14 -0.48
C HIS A 49 10.77 -5.63 -0.86
N LEU A 50 11.91 -6.14 -1.33
CA LEU A 50 12.09 -7.56 -1.60
C LEU A 50 11.97 -8.39 -0.31
N LEU A 51 12.67 -8.00 0.76
CA LEU A 51 12.58 -8.67 2.05
C LEU A 51 11.18 -8.56 2.65
N SER A 52 10.53 -7.39 2.52
CA SER A 52 9.14 -7.17 2.93
C SER A 52 8.18 -8.14 2.24
N PHE A 53 8.30 -8.27 0.92
CA PHE A 53 7.50 -9.22 0.13
C PHE A 53 7.81 -10.67 0.50
N LEU A 54 9.09 -11.06 0.60
CA LEU A 54 9.49 -12.42 0.93
C LEU A 54 8.95 -12.86 2.29
N GLY A 55 8.98 -11.98 3.30
CA GLY A 55 8.43 -12.29 4.61
C GLY A 55 6.92 -12.54 4.58
N VAL A 56 6.17 -11.70 3.85
CA VAL A 56 4.73 -11.90 3.64
C VAL A 56 4.47 -13.18 2.83
N PHE A 57 5.25 -13.42 1.78
CA PHE A 57 5.11 -14.59 0.92
C PHE A 57 5.39 -15.90 1.66
N LEU A 58 6.40 -15.96 2.52
CA LEU A 58 6.69 -17.13 3.35
C LEU A 58 5.53 -17.47 4.29
N ILE A 59 4.80 -16.46 4.78
CA ILE A 59 3.67 -16.66 5.69
C ILE A 59 2.39 -16.97 4.91
N LEU A 60 2.13 -16.28 3.80
CA LEU A 60 0.84 -16.28 3.09
C LEU A 60 0.87 -16.84 1.66
N GLY A 61 1.99 -17.34 1.15
CA GLY A 61 2.14 -17.67 -0.27
C GLY A 61 1.02 -18.55 -0.83
N GLU A 62 0.61 -19.60 -0.12
CA GLU A 62 -0.52 -20.44 -0.52
C GLU A 62 -1.85 -19.66 -0.51
N SER A 63 -2.09 -18.84 0.53
CA SER A 63 -3.29 -18.01 0.64
C SER A 63 -3.36 -16.97 -0.47
N LEU A 64 -2.21 -16.39 -0.82
CA LEU A 64 -2.07 -15.43 -1.92
C LEU A 64 -2.34 -16.10 -3.28
N LEU A 65 -1.76 -17.27 -3.54
CA LEU A 65 -2.02 -18.03 -4.76
C LEU A 65 -3.52 -18.38 -4.91
N ASN A 66 -4.15 -18.82 -3.82
CA ASN A 66 -5.57 -19.10 -3.80
C ASN A 66 -6.44 -17.85 -4.02
N ALA A 67 -5.98 -16.68 -3.57
CA ALA A 67 -6.66 -15.41 -3.85
C ALA A 67 -6.65 -15.05 -5.34
N PHE A 68 -5.53 -15.26 -6.03
CA PHE A 68 -5.44 -15.08 -7.49
C PHE A 68 -6.28 -16.10 -8.25
N ARG A 69 -6.31 -17.36 -7.82
CA ARG A 69 -7.19 -18.39 -8.41
C ARG A 69 -8.68 -18.03 -8.27
N ARG A 70 -9.09 -17.49 -7.10
CA ARG A 70 -10.47 -16.99 -6.90
C ARG A 70 -10.78 -15.78 -7.80
N ALA A 71 -9.86 -14.88 -7.97
CA ALA A 71 -10.05 -13.75 -8.90
C ALA A 71 -10.25 -14.25 -10.34
N ALA A 72 -9.44 -15.22 -10.78
CA ALA A 72 -9.56 -15.83 -12.10
C ALA A 72 -10.88 -16.60 -12.29
N ALA A 73 -11.46 -17.15 -11.22
CA ALA A 73 -12.76 -17.81 -11.27
C ALA A 73 -13.96 -16.84 -11.42
N HIS A 74 -13.78 -15.56 -11.05
CA HIS A 74 -14.84 -14.55 -11.11
C HIS A 74 -14.40 -13.27 -11.85
N PRO A 75 -13.90 -13.37 -13.11
CA PRO A 75 -13.23 -12.28 -13.80
C PRO A 75 -14.11 -11.07 -14.03
N LYS A 76 -15.38 -11.25 -14.39
CA LYS A 76 -16.32 -10.13 -14.63
C LYS A 76 -16.49 -9.25 -13.39
N ARG A 77 -16.65 -9.86 -12.22
CA ARG A 77 -16.78 -9.13 -10.96
C ARG A 77 -15.48 -8.39 -10.61
N CYS A 78 -14.34 -9.08 -10.74
CA CYS A 78 -13.03 -8.50 -10.42
C CYS A 78 -12.71 -7.31 -11.34
N VAL A 79 -12.96 -7.44 -12.65
CA VAL A 79 -12.78 -6.33 -13.62
C VAL A 79 -13.71 -5.17 -13.31
N LEU A 80 -15.00 -5.42 -13.04
CA LEU A 80 -15.94 -4.35 -12.69
C LEU A 80 -15.50 -3.60 -11.44
N VAL A 81 -15.14 -4.32 -10.37
CA VAL A 81 -14.64 -3.69 -9.13
C VAL A 81 -13.35 -2.92 -9.38
N CYS A 82 -12.44 -3.46 -10.18
CA CYS A 82 -11.19 -2.78 -10.53
C CYS A 82 -11.46 -1.45 -11.26
N VAL A 83 -12.28 -1.47 -12.32
CA VAL A 83 -12.61 -0.27 -13.11
C VAL A 83 -13.30 0.79 -12.25
N LEU A 84 -14.34 0.40 -11.49
CA LEU A 84 -15.05 1.33 -10.60
C LEU A 84 -14.12 1.93 -9.54
N SER A 85 -13.23 1.11 -8.96
CA SER A 85 -12.25 1.57 -7.97
C SER A 85 -11.31 2.62 -8.56
N LEU A 86 -10.76 2.36 -9.74
CA LEU A 86 -9.85 3.30 -10.40
C LEU A 86 -10.56 4.62 -10.75
N MET A 87 -11.78 4.56 -11.29
CA MET A 87 -12.56 5.77 -11.59
C MET A 87 -12.81 6.62 -10.34
N VAL A 88 -13.30 5.99 -9.26
CA VAL A 88 -13.59 6.69 -8.00
C VAL A 88 -12.30 7.19 -7.34
N TYR A 89 -11.23 6.40 -7.38
CA TYR A 89 -9.92 6.80 -6.85
C TYR A 89 -9.40 8.06 -7.54
N TYR A 90 -9.34 8.10 -8.88
CA TYR A 90 -8.79 9.25 -9.59
C TYR A 90 -9.67 10.50 -9.44
N ALA A 91 -10.98 10.35 -9.41
CA ALA A 91 -11.90 11.46 -9.13
C ALA A 91 -11.67 12.02 -7.70
N ALA A 92 -11.57 11.16 -6.70
CA ALA A 92 -11.33 11.55 -5.32
C ALA A 92 -9.92 12.14 -5.13
N ALA A 93 -8.88 11.52 -5.72
CA ALA A 93 -7.51 12.01 -5.65
C ALA A 93 -7.38 13.39 -6.31
N TRP A 94 -8.03 13.61 -7.45
CA TRP A 94 -8.09 14.91 -8.10
C TRP A 94 -8.75 15.97 -7.21
N ALA A 95 -9.92 15.66 -6.63
CA ALA A 95 -10.65 16.58 -5.76
C ALA A 95 -9.84 16.93 -4.50
N VAL A 96 -9.21 15.92 -3.86
CA VAL A 96 -8.35 16.12 -2.69
C VAL A 96 -7.13 16.96 -3.05
N THR A 97 -6.45 16.68 -4.16
CA THR A 97 -5.29 17.45 -4.61
C THR A 97 -5.67 18.89 -4.93
N ALA A 98 -6.82 19.12 -5.58
CA ALA A 98 -7.33 20.47 -5.84
C ALA A 98 -7.59 21.24 -4.54
N ALA A 99 -8.23 20.61 -3.55
CA ALA A 99 -8.47 21.22 -2.23
C ALA A 99 -7.16 21.53 -1.50
N ILE A 100 -6.18 20.61 -1.52
CA ILE A 100 -4.87 20.82 -0.91
C ILE A 100 -4.17 22.05 -1.53
N ARG A 101 -4.18 22.17 -2.86
CA ARG A 101 -3.57 23.30 -3.57
C ARG A 101 -4.22 24.65 -3.27
N GLN A 102 -5.49 24.67 -2.90
CA GLN A 102 -6.17 25.91 -2.44
C GLN A 102 -5.71 26.32 -1.05
N LEU A 103 -5.36 25.37 -0.18
CA LEU A 103 -4.90 25.63 1.19
C LEU A 103 -3.38 25.93 1.23
N GLU A 104 -2.61 25.23 0.42
CA GLU A 104 -1.15 25.30 0.37
C GLU A 104 -0.70 25.14 -1.10
N SER A 105 -0.56 26.25 -1.83
CA SER A 105 -0.24 26.22 -3.26
C SER A 105 1.13 25.61 -3.56
N ALA A 106 2.07 25.71 -2.63
CA ALA A 106 3.42 25.16 -2.72
C ALA A 106 3.54 23.75 -2.13
N PHE A 107 2.42 23.10 -1.79
CA PHE A 107 2.46 21.77 -1.22
C PHE A 107 3.11 20.77 -2.15
N SER A 108 4.09 20.02 -1.62
CA SER A 108 4.76 18.90 -2.29
C SER A 108 4.76 17.69 -1.37
N ASN A 109 4.29 16.55 -1.89
CA ASN A 109 4.35 15.29 -1.17
C ASN A 109 5.79 14.77 -1.14
N ARG A 110 6.32 14.56 0.05
CA ARG A 110 7.71 14.13 0.23
C ARG A 110 7.96 12.69 -0.18
N ASN A 111 6.95 11.83 -0.05
CA ASN A 111 7.06 10.45 -0.52
C ASN A 111 7.16 10.40 -2.05
N ASP A 112 6.36 11.19 -2.76
CA ASP A 112 6.43 11.27 -4.23
C ASP A 112 7.79 11.85 -4.67
N ALA A 113 8.29 12.87 -3.96
CA ALA A 113 9.61 13.42 -4.21
C ALA A 113 10.74 12.38 -3.97
N ALA A 114 10.63 11.56 -2.93
CA ALA A 114 11.59 10.50 -2.65
C ALA A 114 11.57 9.42 -3.74
N VAL A 115 10.40 8.98 -4.20
CA VAL A 115 10.27 8.04 -5.33
C VAL A 115 10.90 8.60 -6.60
N LEU A 116 10.75 9.91 -6.86
CA LEU A 116 11.41 10.56 -7.99
C LEU A 116 12.95 10.51 -7.89
N LEU A 117 13.51 10.72 -6.70
CA LEU A 117 14.96 10.63 -6.48
C LEU A 117 15.46 9.18 -6.68
N LEU A 118 14.78 8.20 -6.08
CA LEU A 118 15.09 6.78 -6.25
C LEU A 118 15.04 6.35 -7.72
N ARG A 119 14.09 6.88 -8.47
CA ARG A 119 13.97 6.61 -9.89
C ARG A 119 15.16 7.15 -10.70
N ARG A 120 15.68 8.34 -10.36
CA ARG A 120 16.88 8.91 -10.98
C ARG A 120 18.13 8.08 -10.66
N ASP A 121 18.19 7.51 -9.47
CA ASP A 121 19.28 6.65 -9.01
C ASP A 121 19.22 5.24 -9.64
N GLY A 122 18.01 4.66 -9.82
CA GLY A 122 17.85 3.34 -10.40
C GLY A 122 16.42 3.04 -10.84
N LEU A 123 16.08 3.42 -12.09
CA LEU A 123 14.70 3.30 -12.64
C LEU A 123 14.12 1.89 -12.51
N VAL A 124 14.87 0.86 -12.92
CA VAL A 124 14.35 -0.51 -12.94
C VAL A 124 14.10 -1.05 -11.54
N LEU A 125 15.02 -0.83 -10.61
CA LEU A 125 14.88 -1.26 -9.23
C LEU A 125 13.72 -0.54 -8.55
N THR A 126 13.59 0.76 -8.76
CA THR A 126 12.48 1.57 -8.22
C THR A 126 11.15 1.12 -8.80
N ALA A 127 11.07 0.86 -10.11
CA ALA A 127 9.85 0.38 -10.75
C ALA A 127 9.40 -0.98 -10.19
N ILE A 128 10.32 -1.94 -10.05
CA ILE A 128 10.02 -3.26 -9.49
C ILE A 128 9.55 -3.12 -8.04
N SER A 129 10.25 -2.31 -7.24
CA SER A 129 9.89 -2.08 -5.83
C SER A 129 8.52 -1.46 -5.69
N THR A 130 8.29 -0.33 -6.36
CA THR A 130 7.09 0.50 -6.18
C THR A 130 5.86 -0.11 -6.85
N ILE A 131 6.01 -0.68 -8.06
CA ILE A 131 4.86 -1.20 -8.81
C ILE A 131 4.46 -2.61 -8.34
N PHE A 132 5.43 -3.46 -7.97
CA PHE A 132 5.12 -4.87 -7.69
C PHE A 132 5.32 -5.25 -6.23
N LEU A 133 6.52 -5.06 -5.67
CA LEU A 133 6.86 -5.61 -4.35
C LEU A 133 6.12 -4.93 -3.21
N ALA A 134 6.06 -3.59 -3.23
CA ALA A 134 5.35 -2.81 -2.22
C ALA A 134 3.85 -3.16 -2.19
N PRO A 135 3.08 -3.07 -3.30
CA PRO A 135 1.66 -3.43 -3.30
C PRO A 135 1.37 -4.86 -2.84
N LEU A 136 2.21 -5.84 -3.21
CA LEU A 136 2.04 -7.22 -2.78
C LEU A 136 2.14 -7.38 -1.26
N SER A 137 3.15 -6.76 -0.63
CA SER A 137 3.32 -6.83 0.82
C SER A 137 2.30 -5.96 1.57
N GLU A 138 2.07 -4.74 1.11
CA GLU A 138 1.20 -3.77 1.77
C GLU A 138 -0.26 -4.21 1.78
N GLU A 139 -0.80 -4.67 0.64
CA GLU A 139 -2.18 -5.12 0.61
C GLU A 139 -2.41 -6.36 1.50
N CYS A 140 -1.45 -7.27 1.57
CA CYS A 140 -1.52 -8.40 2.50
C CYS A 140 -1.60 -7.96 3.96
N LEU A 141 -0.86 -6.91 4.35
CA LEU A 141 -0.84 -6.41 5.71
C LEU A 141 -2.04 -5.50 6.02
N PHE A 142 -2.36 -4.53 5.14
CA PHE A 142 -3.44 -3.59 5.42
C PHE A 142 -4.83 -4.17 5.14
N ARG A 143 -5.02 -4.92 4.05
CA ARG A 143 -6.33 -5.48 3.69
C ARG A 143 -6.50 -6.91 4.17
N GLY A 144 -5.51 -7.76 3.95
CA GLY A 144 -5.56 -9.15 4.40
C GLY A 144 -5.58 -9.28 5.93
N LEU A 145 -4.65 -8.63 6.62
CA LEU A 145 -4.52 -8.70 8.06
C LEU A 145 -5.38 -7.66 8.77
N MET A 146 -5.03 -6.37 8.67
CA MET A 146 -5.62 -5.32 9.50
C MET A 146 -7.10 -5.13 9.22
N PHE A 147 -7.50 -4.85 7.98
CA PHE A 147 -8.89 -4.70 7.59
C PHE A 147 -9.68 -5.98 7.84
N GLY A 148 -9.18 -7.16 7.40
CA GLY A 148 -9.85 -8.44 7.54
C GLY A 148 -10.14 -8.84 8.99
N GLN A 149 -9.20 -8.57 9.93
CA GLN A 149 -9.43 -8.86 11.35
C GLN A 149 -10.38 -7.86 12.01
N THR A 150 -10.29 -6.56 11.63
CA THR A 150 -11.13 -5.52 12.21
C THR A 150 -12.57 -5.60 11.68
N LEU A 151 -12.76 -6.02 10.43
CA LEU A 151 -14.07 -6.20 9.80
C LEU A 151 -14.98 -7.15 10.57
N LYS A 152 -14.41 -8.17 11.23
CA LYS A 152 -15.16 -9.10 12.10
C LYS A 152 -15.83 -8.41 13.31
N LYS A 153 -15.33 -7.24 13.71
CA LYS A 153 -15.82 -6.49 14.88
C LYS A 153 -16.62 -5.26 14.46
N SER A 154 -16.14 -4.51 13.50
CA SER A 154 -16.73 -3.26 13.07
C SER A 154 -16.32 -2.94 11.63
N ARG A 155 -17.31 -2.82 10.73
CA ARG A 155 -17.07 -2.43 9.34
C ARG A 155 -16.48 -1.02 9.25
N MET A 156 -17.07 -0.05 9.95
CA MET A 156 -16.59 1.33 9.98
C MET A 156 -15.18 1.43 10.57
N GLY A 157 -14.93 0.71 11.67
CA GLY A 157 -13.61 0.62 12.28
C GLY A 157 -12.55 0.01 11.34
N ALA A 158 -12.93 -0.99 10.53
CA ALA A 158 -12.01 -1.60 9.56
C ALA A 158 -11.57 -0.59 8.48
N TYR A 159 -12.52 0.16 7.92
CA TYR A 159 -12.20 1.20 6.94
C TYR A 159 -11.34 2.29 7.54
N ALA A 160 -11.74 2.83 8.70
CA ALA A 160 -11.03 3.91 9.36
C ALA A 160 -9.59 3.50 9.73
N LEU A 161 -9.42 2.35 10.39
CA LEU A 161 -8.11 1.88 10.83
C LEU A 161 -7.20 1.56 9.64
N SER A 162 -7.69 0.80 8.66
CA SER A 162 -6.89 0.41 7.49
C SER A 162 -6.46 1.62 6.67
N ALA A 163 -7.36 2.60 6.44
CA ALA A 163 -7.04 3.80 5.68
C ALA A 163 -6.08 4.73 6.44
N ALA A 164 -6.32 4.94 7.75
CA ALA A 164 -5.45 5.79 8.57
C ALA A 164 -4.03 5.22 8.69
N CYS A 165 -3.89 3.91 8.96
CA CYS A 165 -2.59 3.28 9.06
C CYS A 165 -1.88 3.23 7.70
N PHE A 166 -2.61 3.00 6.60
CA PHE A 166 -2.06 3.09 5.25
C PHE A 166 -1.52 4.50 4.95
N ALA A 167 -2.27 5.55 5.28
CA ALA A 167 -1.79 6.92 5.13
C ALA A 167 -0.57 7.20 6.01
N LEU A 168 -0.59 6.72 7.25
CA LEU A 168 0.48 6.96 8.22
C LEU A 168 1.83 6.41 7.75
N ILE A 169 1.89 5.20 7.20
CA ILE A 169 3.16 4.62 6.75
C ILE A 169 3.81 5.42 5.64
N HIS A 170 3.02 6.09 4.80
CA HIS A 170 3.52 6.91 3.70
C HIS A 170 4.11 8.25 4.14
N VAL A 171 3.80 8.70 5.36
CA VAL A 171 4.33 9.95 5.92
C VAL A 171 5.29 9.74 7.10
N MET A 172 5.30 8.54 7.68
CA MET A 172 6.05 8.23 8.91
C MET A 172 7.55 8.49 8.77
N GLY A 173 8.15 8.17 7.63
CA GLY A 173 9.57 8.43 7.35
C GLY A 173 9.94 9.90 7.23
N TYR A 174 8.95 10.79 7.15
CA TYR A 174 9.12 12.23 6.97
C TYR A 174 8.61 13.06 8.16
N LEU A 175 8.28 12.42 9.28
CA LEU A 175 7.95 13.09 10.53
C LEU A 175 9.11 14.00 10.94
N GLY A 176 8.83 15.25 11.29
CA GLY A 176 9.85 16.24 11.61
C GLY A 176 10.38 17.06 10.41
N THR A 177 10.08 16.64 9.16
CA THR A 177 10.38 17.42 7.95
C THR A 177 9.17 18.21 7.44
N TYR A 178 7.98 17.87 7.89
CA TYR A 178 6.72 18.56 7.59
C TYR A 178 6.38 19.61 8.65
N THR A 179 5.76 20.72 8.24
CA THR A 179 4.96 21.53 9.15
C THR A 179 3.71 20.74 9.59
N PRO A 180 3.06 21.09 10.72
CA PRO A 180 1.82 20.40 11.14
C PRO A 180 0.73 20.40 10.05
N LEU A 181 0.58 21.50 9.31
CA LEU A 181 -0.38 21.57 8.19
C LEU A 181 0.00 20.61 7.07
N GLN A 182 1.24 20.61 6.62
CA GLN A 182 1.73 19.72 5.56
C GLN A 182 1.61 18.25 5.95
N LEU A 183 1.82 17.90 7.21
CA LEU A 183 1.60 16.55 7.70
C LEU A 183 0.14 16.12 7.56
N VAL A 184 -0.80 16.97 7.98
CA VAL A 184 -2.23 16.69 7.85
C VAL A 184 -2.62 16.58 6.38
N LEU A 185 -2.16 17.50 5.52
CA LEU A 185 -2.45 17.47 4.08
C LEU A 185 -1.89 16.21 3.42
N SER A 186 -0.69 15.78 3.80
CA SER A 186 -0.09 14.53 3.32
C SER A 186 -0.90 13.30 3.75
N LEU A 187 -1.34 13.23 5.00
CA LEU A 187 -2.23 12.15 5.46
C LEU A 187 -3.53 12.12 4.67
N VAL A 188 -4.16 13.27 4.48
CA VAL A 188 -5.43 13.39 3.72
C VAL A 188 -5.26 12.95 2.27
N GLN A 189 -4.11 13.20 1.65
CA GLN A 189 -3.81 12.79 0.27
C GLN A 189 -3.83 11.27 0.08
N TYR A 190 -3.46 10.48 1.09
CA TYR A 190 -3.45 9.01 1.01
C TYR A 190 -4.80 8.35 1.39
N LEU A 191 -5.74 9.10 2.01
CA LEU A 191 -7.03 8.54 2.41
C LEU A 191 -7.84 7.96 1.25
N PRO A 192 -7.94 8.59 0.06
CA PRO A 192 -8.65 8.02 -1.08
C PRO A 192 -8.14 6.62 -1.45
N ALA A 193 -6.82 6.43 -1.55
CA ALA A 193 -6.22 5.13 -1.82
C ALA A 193 -6.54 4.13 -0.70
N GLY A 194 -6.35 4.53 0.56
CA GLY A 194 -6.64 3.71 1.72
C GLY A 194 -8.08 3.19 1.75
N LEU A 195 -9.05 4.04 1.48
CA LEU A 195 -10.48 3.72 1.48
C LEU A 195 -10.89 2.86 0.26
N ILE A 196 -10.45 3.23 -0.94
CA ILE A 196 -10.84 2.54 -2.18
C ILE A 196 -10.24 1.14 -2.24
N LEU A 197 -8.99 0.96 -1.82
CA LEU A 197 -8.37 -0.37 -1.77
C LEU A 197 -9.07 -1.27 -0.74
N ALA A 198 -9.50 -0.74 0.41
CA ALA A 198 -10.30 -1.48 1.39
C ALA A 198 -11.70 -1.86 0.81
N TRP A 199 -12.36 -0.91 0.12
CA TRP A 199 -13.63 -1.16 -0.55
C TRP A 199 -13.51 -2.22 -1.65
N SER A 200 -12.46 -2.14 -2.46
CA SER A 200 -12.22 -3.11 -3.53
C SER A 200 -12.00 -4.52 -2.97
N PHE A 201 -11.26 -4.65 -1.86
CA PHE A 201 -11.08 -5.92 -1.15
C PHE A 201 -12.43 -6.51 -0.69
N GLU A 202 -13.23 -5.71 0.01
CA GLU A 202 -14.55 -6.15 0.49
C GLU A 202 -15.47 -6.52 -0.66
N LYS A 203 -15.49 -5.73 -1.75
CA LYS A 203 -16.39 -5.98 -2.89
C LYS A 203 -15.93 -7.10 -3.81
N ALA A 204 -14.66 -7.27 -4.02
CA ALA A 204 -14.13 -8.36 -4.83
C ALA A 204 -14.16 -9.71 -4.10
N GLY A 205 -14.02 -9.71 -2.76
CA GLY A 205 -13.89 -10.93 -1.96
C GLY A 205 -12.54 -11.63 -2.14
N THR A 206 -11.55 -10.92 -2.67
CA THR A 206 -10.18 -11.42 -2.87
C THR A 206 -9.17 -10.29 -2.80
N ILE A 207 -7.99 -10.56 -2.23
CA ILE A 207 -6.92 -9.58 -2.12
C ILE A 207 -6.22 -9.30 -3.46
N ALA A 208 -6.38 -10.18 -4.45
CA ALA A 208 -5.77 -9.99 -5.77
C ALA A 208 -6.25 -8.70 -6.46
N VAL A 209 -7.49 -8.27 -6.21
CA VAL A 209 -8.05 -7.06 -6.83
C VAL A 209 -7.44 -5.77 -6.26
N PRO A 210 -7.39 -5.52 -4.94
CA PRO A 210 -6.68 -4.34 -4.43
C PRO A 210 -5.19 -4.36 -4.75
N ILE A 211 -4.52 -5.50 -4.78
CA ILE A 211 -3.12 -5.60 -5.25
C ILE A 211 -3.01 -5.07 -6.68
N LEU A 212 -3.85 -5.54 -7.60
CA LEU A 212 -3.83 -5.10 -8.99
C LEU A 212 -4.12 -3.59 -9.13
N ILE A 213 -5.13 -3.09 -8.42
CA ILE A 213 -5.48 -1.66 -8.42
C ILE A 213 -4.29 -0.83 -7.92
N HIS A 214 -3.66 -1.23 -6.83
CA HIS A 214 -2.51 -0.54 -6.25
C HIS A 214 -1.31 -0.54 -7.21
N MET A 215 -1.02 -1.67 -7.87
CA MET A 215 0.00 -1.76 -8.93
C MET A 215 -0.28 -0.79 -10.07
N ILE A 216 -1.54 -0.69 -10.53
CA ILE A 216 -1.94 0.23 -11.60
C ILE A 216 -1.78 1.69 -11.15
N ILE A 217 -2.21 2.04 -9.94
CA ILE A 217 -2.05 3.38 -9.38
C ILE A 217 -0.56 3.77 -9.35
N ASN A 218 0.30 2.90 -8.84
CA ASN A 218 1.72 3.15 -8.74
C ASN A 218 2.40 3.23 -10.11
N ALA A 219 2.01 2.37 -11.07
CA ALA A 219 2.51 2.43 -12.43
C ALA A 219 2.16 3.76 -13.12
N ILE A 220 0.92 4.22 -12.99
CA ILE A 220 0.47 5.50 -13.56
C ILE A 220 1.20 6.66 -12.87
N SER A 221 1.34 6.65 -11.54
CA SER A 221 2.09 7.66 -10.80
C SER A 221 3.55 7.72 -11.25
N MET A 222 4.20 6.58 -11.45
CA MET A 222 5.56 6.53 -11.98
C MET A 222 5.71 7.13 -13.37
N VAL A 223 4.69 7.03 -14.23
CA VAL A 223 4.68 7.67 -15.56
C VAL A 223 4.43 9.17 -15.46
N GLN A 224 3.52 9.61 -14.60
CA GLN A 224 3.20 11.03 -14.42
C GLN A 224 4.34 11.87 -13.84
N ILE A 225 5.25 11.23 -13.12
CA ILE A 225 6.47 11.84 -12.59
C ILE A 225 7.57 11.93 -13.70
N LEU A 226 7.31 11.37 -14.92
CA LEU A 226 8.16 11.57 -16.12
C LEU A 226 8.00 12.96 -16.69
#